data_4eff899e0fd6e95376d10605552a6371
#
_entry.id   4eff899e0fd6e95376d10605552a6371
#
_cell.length_a   1.000
_cell.length_b   1.000
_cell.length_c   1.000
_cell.angle_alpha   90.00
_cell.angle_beta   90.00
_cell.angle_gamma   90.00
#
_symmetry.space_group_name_H-M   'P 1'
#
loop_
_entity.id
_entity.type
_entity.pdbx_description
1 polymer ?
#
loop_
_entity_poly.entity_id
_entity_poly.type
_entity_poly.pdbx_seq_one_letter_code
_entity_poly.pdbx_strand_id
1 'polypeptide(L)'
;MLSFLLSPFVRLFHVILGLGTSQSFPPPLDAIEEDAAFRQSRTHPDPVRREEARQKLILHNLRLVSHIVRKYYASSRDQEDLVSIGTIGLCKAVDTFRPETGTRFATYGAKCIQNEILMHFRARKKQGAEVSLSDTIDVDRDGNPLTYMDVISSEE
;
A
#
# COMPACT_ATOMS: atom_id res chain seq x y z
N MET A 1 26.30 -11.88 4.19
CA MET A 1 25.74 -11.11 3.07
C MET A 1 24.23 -10.93 3.15
N LEU A 2 23.44 -11.85 3.71
CA LEU A 2 21.97 -11.71 3.84
C LEU A 2 21.53 -10.62 4.84
N SER A 3 22.37 -10.32 5.84
CA SER A 3 22.06 -9.36 6.91
C SER A 3 22.03 -7.89 6.44
N PHE A 4 22.70 -7.57 5.34
CA PHE A 4 22.77 -6.19 4.83
C PHE A 4 21.53 -5.79 4.00
N LEU A 5 20.87 -6.75 3.39
CA LEU A 5 19.64 -6.54 2.61
C LEU A 5 18.37 -6.39 3.48
N LEU A 6 18.40 -6.93 4.71
CA LEU A 6 17.27 -6.85 5.64
C LEU A 6 17.19 -5.49 6.38
N SER A 7 18.31 -4.78 6.49
CA SER A 7 18.42 -3.55 7.30
C SER A 7 17.44 -2.42 6.85
N PRO A 8 17.31 -2.08 5.57
CA PRO A 8 16.40 -1.02 5.15
C PRO A 8 14.92 -1.41 5.29
N PHE A 9 14.60 -2.70 5.07
CA PHE A 9 13.22 -3.21 5.19
C PHE A 9 12.77 -3.24 6.66
N VAL A 10 13.66 -3.62 7.57
CA VAL A 10 13.39 -3.61 9.01
C VAL A 10 13.19 -2.17 9.53
N ARG A 11 13.95 -1.20 9.04
CA ARG A 11 13.77 0.20 9.40
C ARG A 11 12.44 0.76 8.89
N LEU A 12 12.07 0.45 7.65
CA LEU A 12 10.78 0.84 7.08
C LEU A 12 9.63 0.18 7.86
N PHE A 13 9.78 -1.07 8.25
CA PHE A 13 8.81 -1.83 9.03
C PHE A 13 8.63 -1.27 10.45
N HIS A 14 9.71 -0.83 11.12
CA HIS A 14 9.64 -0.18 12.43
C HIS A 14 8.95 1.19 12.38
N VAL A 15 9.14 1.95 11.31
CA VAL A 15 8.47 3.24 11.09
C VAL A 15 6.97 3.05 10.83
N ILE A 16 6.59 2.00 10.11
CA ILE A 16 5.18 1.69 9.79
C ILE A 16 4.44 1.15 11.02
N LEU A 17 5.10 0.33 11.85
CA LEU A 17 4.46 -0.27 13.04
C LEU A 17 4.36 0.64 14.25
N GLY A 18 4.94 1.85 14.21
CA GLY A 18 4.87 2.79 15.34
C GLY A 18 5.51 2.28 16.65
N LEU A 19 6.33 1.24 16.57
CA LEU A 19 7.01 0.64 17.72
C LEU A 19 8.23 1.47 18.14
N GLY A 20 7.98 2.69 18.53
CA GLY A 20 9.00 3.53 19.15
C GLY A 20 8.67 4.98 18.98
N THR A 21 8.38 5.64 20.09
CA THR A 21 8.38 7.10 20.32
C THR A 21 7.89 7.93 19.11
N SER A 22 7.02 8.87 19.35
CA SER A 22 6.43 9.83 18.40
C SER A 22 7.43 10.36 17.35
N GLN A 23 7.90 9.51 16.46
CA GLN A 23 8.75 9.93 15.34
C GLN A 23 7.81 10.51 14.29
N SER A 24 7.72 11.84 14.33
CA SER A 24 7.22 12.61 13.20
C SER A 24 7.94 12.16 11.93
N PHE A 25 7.19 11.81 10.88
CA PHE A 25 7.77 11.55 9.55
C PHE A 25 8.77 12.67 9.20
N PRO A 26 9.86 12.36 8.52
CA PRO A 26 10.80 13.39 8.11
C PRO A 26 10.09 14.48 7.29
N PRO A 27 10.56 15.72 7.34
CA PRO A 27 9.97 16.80 6.55
C PRO A 27 10.07 16.48 5.06
N PRO A 28 9.14 16.97 4.23
CA PRO A 28 9.23 16.80 2.79
C PRO A 28 10.54 17.41 2.25
N LEU A 29 11.07 16.83 1.18
CA LEU A 29 12.21 17.37 0.49
C LEU A 29 11.84 18.70 -0.19
N ASP A 30 12.79 19.59 -0.32
CA ASP A 30 12.61 20.75 -1.19
C ASP A 30 12.65 20.34 -2.67
N ALA A 31 12.25 21.25 -3.57
CA ALA A 31 12.11 20.93 -4.99
C ALA A 31 13.46 20.53 -5.64
N ILE A 32 14.57 21.10 -5.18
CA ILE A 32 15.92 20.84 -5.71
C ILE A 32 16.38 19.46 -5.25
N GLU A 33 16.19 19.15 -3.97
CA GLU A 33 16.54 17.86 -3.38
C GLU A 33 15.67 16.72 -3.96
N GLU A 34 14.36 16.96 -4.16
CA GLU A 34 13.44 16.00 -4.74
C GLU A 34 13.87 15.64 -6.17
N ASP A 35 14.15 16.64 -7.01
CA ASP A 35 14.60 16.44 -8.39
C ASP A 35 15.97 15.74 -8.45
N ALA A 36 16.91 16.12 -7.58
CA ALA A 36 18.20 15.46 -7.47
C ALA A 36 18.05 13.98 -7.06
N ALA A 37 17.18 13.69 -6.11
CA ALA A 37 16.91 12.32 -5.67
C ALA A 37 16.25 11.50 -6.78
N PHE A 38 15.32 12.06 -7.56
CA PHE A 38 14.73 11.38 -8.72
C PHE A 38 15.77 11.09 -9.80
N ARG A 39 16.66 12.02 -10.10
CA ARG A 39 17.77 11.77 -11.03
C ARG A 39 18.69 10.66 -10.52
N GLN A 40 19.11 10.76 -9.26
CA GLN A 40 20.00 9.77 -8.66
C GLN A 40 19.40 8.36 -8.64
N SER A 41 18.12 8.22 -8.31
CA SER A 41 17.44 6.91 -8.26
C SER A 41 17.40 6.20 -9.61
N ARG A 42 17.52 6.93 -10.72
CA ARG A 42 17.42 6.38 -12.08
C ARG A 42 18.75 6.22 -12.79
N THR A 43 19.62 7.21 -12.67
CA THR A 43 20.80 7.33 -13.53
C THR A 43 22.13 7.08 -12.82
N HIS A 44 22.12 6.96 -11.49
CA HIS A 44 23.37 6.72 -10.77
C HIS A 44 23.97 5.35 -11.17
N PRO A 45 25.28 5.27 -11.47
CA PRO A 45 25.93 4.01 -11.87
C PRO A 45 25.89 2.93 -10.80
N ASP A 46 26.01 3.34 -9.54
CA ASP A 46 25.96 2.42 -8.39
C ASP A 46 24.50 2.08 -8.03
N PRO A 47 24.09 0.77 -8.09
CA PRO A 47 22.75 0.33 -7.74
C PRO A 47 22.38 0.58 -6.27
N VAL A 48 23.37 0.57 -5.36
CA VAL A 48 23.12 0.84 -3.93
C VAL A 48 22.67 2.30 -3.77
N ARG A 49 23.33 3.23 -4.42
CA ARG A 49 22.96 4.64 -4.38
C ARG A 49 21.64 4.94 -5.06
N ARG A 50 21.27 4.20 -6.10
CA ARG A 50 19.91 4.29 -6.68
C ARG A 50 18.84 3.93 -5.67
N GLU A 51 19.05 2.83 -4.95
CA GLU A 51 18.09 2.38 -3.95
C GLU A 51 18.03 3.29 -2.73
N GLU A 52 19.17 3.85 -2.28
CA GLU A 52 19.21 4.86 -1.22
C GLU A 52 18.39 6.10 -1.60
N ALA A 53 18.55 6.60 -2.82
CA ALA A 53 17.79 7.75 -3.31
C ALA A 53 16.29 7.44 -3.43
N ARG A 54 15.93 6.24 -3.91
CA ARG A 54 14.56 5.76 -3.94
C ARG A 54 13.94 5.70 -2.55
N GLN A 55 14.64 5.15 -1.58
CA GLN A 55 14.18 5.08 -0.19
C GLN A 55 14.04 6.48 0.43
N LYS A 56 14.97 7.39 0.14
CA LYS A 56 14.87 8.80 0.57
C LYS A 56 13.56 9.41 0.07
N LEU A 57 13.24 9.24 -1.22
CA LEU A 57 11.99 9.75 -1.80
C LEU A 57 10.75 9.16 -1.10
N ILE A 58 10.73 7.87 -0.82
CA ILE A 58 9.60 7.22 -0.14
C ILE A 58 9.47 7.77 1.28
N LEU A 59 10.54 7.77 2.07
CA LEU A 59 10.52 8.18 3.47
C LEU A 59 10.02 9.62 3.67
N HIS A 60 10.52 10.55 2.85
CA HIS A 60 10.15 11.96 2.94
C HIS A 60 8.73 12.26 2.42
N ASN A 61 8.08 11.29 1.74
CA ASN A 61 6.72 11.40 1.23
C ASN A 61 5.68 10.53 1.97
N LEU A 62 6.06 9.78 3.02
CA LEU A 62 5.10 8.98 3.82
C LEU A 62 4.02 9.85 4.47
N ARG A 63 4.33 11.09 4.79
CA ARG A 63 3.37 12.06 5.32
C ARG A 63 2.19 12.30 4.36
N LEU A 64 2.44 12.25 3.04
CA LEU A 64 1.40 12.37 2.03
C LEU A 64 0.40 11.22 2.11
N VAL A 65 0.86 9.98 2.34
CA VAL A 65 -0.02 8.81 2.52
C VAL A 65 -0.96 9.02 3.70
N SER A 66 -0.39 9.33 4.88
CA SER A 66 -1.17 9.56 6.09
C SER A 66 -2.17 10.72 5.92
N HIS A 67 -1.77 11.79 5.21
CA HIS A 67 -2.65 12.91 4.93
C HIS A 67 -3.85 12.48 4.05
N ILE A 68 -3.61 11.69 3.01
CA ILE A 68 -4.66 11.21 2.11
C ILE A 68 -5.62 10.28 2.84
N VAL A 69 -5.11 9.30 3.59
CA VAL A 69 -5.95 8.37 4.35
C VAL A 69 -6.81 9.13 5.34
N ARG A 70 -6.22 10.05 6.10
CA ARG A 70 -6.94 10.85 7.09
C ARG A 70 -7.99 11.78 6.47
N LYS A 71 -7.71 12.36 5.30
CA LYS A 71 -8.61 13.30 4.62
C LYS A 71 -9.79 12.61 3.96
N TYR A 72 -9.57 11.48 3.29
CA TYR A 72 -10.58 10.87 2.43
C TYR A 72 -11.21 9.60 3.02
N TYR A 73 -10.56 8.98 4.00
CA TYR A 73 -10.96 7.69 4.57
C TYR A 73 -11.06 7.72 6.11
N ALA A 74 -11.33 8.90 6.69
CA ALA A 74 -11.39 9.11 8.14
C ALA A 74 -12.41 8.18 8.85
N SER A 75 -13.49 7.82 8.17
CA SER A 75 -14.54 6.94 8.69
C SER A 75 -14.26 5.44 8.54
N SER A 76 -13.17 5.07 7.86
CA SER A 76 -12.79 3.67 7.71
C SER A 76 -12.29 3.10 9.04
N ARG A 77 -12.72 1.87 9.38
CA ARG A 77 -12.23 1.15 10.56
C ARG A 77 -10.79 0.65 10.38
N ASP A 78 -10.38 0.44 9.13
CA ASP A 78 -9.12 -0.19 8.76
C ASP A 78 -8.08 0.86 8.31
N GLN A 79 -7.94 1.98 9.05
CA GLN A 79 -7.05 3.09 8.64
C GLN A 79 -5.59 2.67 8.53
N GLU A 80 -5.11 1.78 9.42
CA GLU A 80 -3.73 1.29 9.40
C GLU A 80 -3.46 0.46 8.13
N ASP A 81 -4.40 -0.39 7.73
CA ASP A 81 -4.33 -1.14 6.48
C ASP A 81 -4.31 -0.21 5.28
N LEU A 82 -5.14 0.84 5.29
CA LEU A 82 -5.18 1.82 4.21
C LEU A 82 -3.87 2.62 4.10
N VAL A 83 -3.19 2.90 5.22
CA VAL A 83 -1.84 3.51 5.20
C VAL A 83 -0.84 2.54 4.56
N SER A 84 -0.90 1.26 4.90
CA SER A 84 -0.03 0.25 4.31
C SER A 84 -0.25 0.12 2.79
N ILE A 85 -1.50 0.03 2.36
CA ILE A 85 -1.89 -0.01 0.94
C ILE A 85 -1.50 1.27 0.22
N GLY A 86 -1.76 2.43 0.83
CA GLY A 86 -1.36 3.72 0.29
C GLY A 86 0.16 3.85 0.14
N THR A 87 0.93 3.23 1.03
CA THR A 87 2.40 3.18 0.93
C THR A 87 2.85 2.38 -0.30
N ILE A 88 2.15 1.29 -0.64
CA ILE A 88 2.41 0.56 -1.90
C ILE A 88 2.15 1.49 -3.10
N GLY A 89 1.06 2.25 -3.07
CA GLY A 89 0.75 3.25 -4.10
C GLY A 89 1.83 4.32 -4.22
N LEU A 90 2.39 4.79 -3.09
CA LEU A 90 3.51 5.72 -3.06
C LEU A 90 4.78 5.11 -3.68
N CYS A 91 5.13 3.88 -3.34
CA CYS A 91 6.28 3.18 -3.94
C CYS A 91 6.13 3.10 -5.47
N LYS A 92 4.96 2.68 -5.96
CA LYS A 92 4.66 2.66 -7.40
C LYS A 92 4.79 4.05 -8.03
N ALA A 93 4.34 5.10 -7.32
CA ALA A 93 4.47 6.48 -7.79
C ALA A 93 5.94 6.90 -7.93
N VAL A 94 6.80 6.60 -6.94
CA VAL A 94 8.24 6.90 -7.01
C VAL A 94 8.89 6.20 -8.20
N ASP A 95 8.53 4.95 -8.46
CA ASP A 95 9.11 4.15 -9.54
C ASP A 95 8.67 4.61 -10.95
N THR A 96 7.47 5.17 -11.06
CA THR A 96 6.85 5.50 -12.38
C THR A 96 6.79 7.00 -12.67
N PHE A 97 7.03 7.86 -11.70
CA PHE A 97 6.97 9.32 -11.89
C PHE A 97 7.99 9.80 -12.93
N ARG A 98 7.61 10.73 -13.76
CA ARG A 98 8.46 11.37 -14.78
C ARG A 98 8.51 12.88 -14.54
N PRO A 99 9.64 13.42 -14.06
CA PRO A 99 9.77 14.86 -13.80
C PRO A 99 9.54 15.73 -15.04
N GLU A 100 9.85 15.19 -16.23
CA GLU A 100 9.75 15.89 -17.51
C GLU A 100 8.33 16.33 -17.88
N THR A 101 7.31 15.74 -17.23
CA THR A 101 5.91 16.07 -17.48
C THR A 101 5.48 17.42 -16.89
N GLY A 102 6.33 18.09 -16.12
CA GLY A 102 6.02 19.36 -15.46
C GLY A 102 5.00 19.25 -14.30
N THR A 103 4.55 18.04 -13.97
CA THR A 103 3.65 17.79 -12.85
C THR A 103 4.45 17.67 -11.56
N ARG A 104 3.95 18.23 -10.46
CA ARG A 104 4.55 18.03 -9.14
C ARG A 104 4.40 16.59 -8.67
N PHE A 105 5.46 16.02 -8.08
CA PHE A 105 5.42 14.66 -7.56
C PHE A 105 4.26 14.43 -6.57
N ALA A 106 4.02 15.36 -5.64
CA ALA A 106 2.94 15.24 -4.68
C ALA A 106 1.55 15.08 -5.34
N THR A 107 1.29 15.74 -6.47
CA THR A 107 0.05 15.61 -7.23
C THR A 107 -0.07 14.24 -7.89
N TYR A 108 1.01 13.74 -8.50
CA TYR A 108 1.06 12.44 -9.11
C TYR A 108 0.97 11.32 -8.06
N GLY A 109 1.76 11.42 -6.99
CA GLY A 109 1.77 10.47 -5.88
C GLY A 109 0.40 10.35 -5.20
N ALA A 110 -0.29 11.50 -5.00
CA ALA A 110 -1.63 11.48 -4.44
C ALA A 110 -2.62 10.65 -5.27
N LYS A 111 -2.58 10.76 -6.60
CA LYS A 111 -3.42 9.94 -7.50
C LYS A 111 -3.05 8.46 -7.43
N CYS A 112 -1.77 8.12 -7.41
CA CYS A 112 -1.32 6.73 -7.30
C CYS A 112 -1.76 6.10 -5.98
N ILE A 113 -1.62 6.83 -4.86
CA ILE A 113 -2.06 6.39 -3.53
C ILE A 113 -3.57 6.14 -3.53
N GLN A 114 -4.36 7.10 -4.01
CA GLN A 114 -5.82 6.97 -4.09
C GLN A 114 -6.24 5.80 -4.97
N ASN A 115 -5.61 5.62 -6.11
CA ASN A 115 -5.92 4.51 -7.03
C ASN A 115 -5.63 3.16 -6.38
N GLU A 116 -4.52 3.01 -5.65
CA GLU A 116 -4.20 1.75 -4.95
C GLU A 116 -5.24 1.42 -3.88
N ILE A 117 -5.66 2.41 -3.09
CA ILE A 117 -6.72 2.24 -2.09
C ILE A 117 -8.05 1.89 -2.75
N LEU A 118 -8.42 2.55 -3.86
CA LEU A 118 -9.63 2.23 -4.60
C LEU A 118 -9.62 0.81 -5.18
N MET A 119 -8.47 0.36 -5.70
CA MET A 119 -8.31 -1.00 -6.20
C MET A 119 -8.49 -2.02 -5.06
N HIS A 120 -7.95 -1.75 -3.88
CA HIS A 120 -8.16 -2.58 -2.70
C HIS A 120 -9.64 -2.71 -2.35
N PHE A 121 -10.38 -1.60 -2.29
CA PHE A 121 -11.82 -1.66 -2.02
C PHE A 121 -12.60 -2.43 -3.08
N ARG A 122 -12.24 -2.30 -4.36
CA ARG A 122 -12.88 -3.08 -5.44
C ARG A 122 -12.60 -4.57 -5.30
N ALA A 123 -11.36 -4.94 -5.00
CA ALA A 123 -11.00 -6.35 -4.77
C ALA A 123 -11.76 -6.94 -3.57
N ARG A 124 -11.80 -6.20 -2.45
CA ARG A 124 -12.54 -6.63 -1.25
C ARG A 124 -14.04 -6.76 -1.51
N LYS A 125 -14.63 -5.85 -2.29
CA LYS A 125 -16.05 -5.94 -2.68
C LYS A 125 -16.31 -7.19 -3.52
N LYS A 126 -15.40 -7.53 -4.43
CA LYS A 126 -15.52 -8.75 -5.25
C LYS A 126 -15.42 -10.00 -4.39
N GLN A 127 -14.45 -10.07 -3.46
CA GLN A 127 -14.30 -11.18 -2.51
C GLN A 127 -15.49 -11.32 -1.55
N GLY A 128 -16.07 -10.21 -1.10
CA GLY A 128 -17.26 -10.24 -0.24
C GLY A 128 -18.54 -10.68 -0.96
N ALA A 129 -18.51 -10.81 -2.28
CA ALA A 129 -19.59 -11.41 -3.08
C ALA A 129 -19.37 -12.91 -3.34
N GLU A 130 -18.21 -13.46 -2.97
CA GLU A 130 -17.93 -14.89 -3.04
C GLU A 130 -18.55 -15.57 -1.80
N VAL A 131 -19.43 -16.55 -2.03
CA VAL A 131 -20.04 -17.36 -0.98
C VAL A 131 -19.20 -18.63 -0.86
N SER A 132 -18.85 -19.00 0.37
CA SER A 132 -18.15 -20.27 0.60
C SER A 132 -19.07 -21.45 0.29
N LEU A 133 -18.59 -22.42 -0.46
CA LEU A 133 -19.34 -23.66 -0.72
C LEU A 133 -19.66 -24.45 0.56
N SER A 134 -18.93 -24.19 1.63
CA SER A 134 -19.14 -24.80 2.95
C SER A 134 -20.09 -23.99 3.84
N ASP A 135 -20.59 -22.84 3.38
CA ASP A 135 -21.55 -22.07 4.16
C ASP A 135 -22.89 -22.81 4.24
N THR A 136 -23.45 -22.86 5.43
CA THR A 136 -24.75 -23.46 5.68
C THR A 136 -25.85 -22.59 5.11
N ILE A 137 -26.66 -23.17 4.22
CA ILE A 137 -27.81 -22.51 3.59
C ILE A 137 -29.06 -22.72 4.44
N ASP A 138 -29.25 -23.96 4.93
CA ASP A 138 -30.45 -24.40 5.65
C ASP A 138 -30.12 -25.62 6.50
N VAL A 139 -31.13 -26.19 7.14
CA VAL A 139 -31.02 -27.42 7.93
C VAL A 139 -31.95 -28.46 7.29
N ASP A 140 -31.46 -29.68 7.09
CA ASP A 140 -32.26 -30.76 6.55
C ASP A 140 -33.36 -31.19 7.56
N ARG A 141 -34.24 -32.12 7.14
CA ARG A 141 -35.34 -32.63 8.00
C ARG A 141 -34.84 -33.36 9.24
N ASP A 142 -33.59 -33.80 9.25
CA ASP A 142 -32.96 -34.56 10.32
C ASP A 142 -32.13 -33.66 11.24
N GLY A 143 -32.07 -32.34 10.96
CA GLY A 143 -31.36 -31.34 11.76
C GLY A 143 -29.90 -31.17 11.42
N ASN A 144 -29.40 -31.70 10.29
CA ASN A 144 -28.02 -31.52 9.83
C ASN A 144 -27.90 -30.26 8.99
N PRO A 145 -26.79 -29.53 9.08
CA PRO A 145 -26.57 -28.34 8.26
C PRO A 145 -26.42 -28.71 6.78
N LEU A 146 -27.22 -28.07 5.92
CA LEU A 146 -27.15 -28.19 4.47
C LEU A 146 -26.26 -27.09 3.92
N THR A 147 -25.25 -27.48 3.17
CA THR A 147 -24.29 -26.55 2.57
C THR A 147 -24.52 -26.35 1.08
N TYR A 148 -23.96 -25.28 0.48
CA TYR A 148 -23.98 -25.12 -0.98
C TYR A 148 -23.35 -26.29 -1.73
N MET A 149 -22.32 -26.92 -1.15
CA MET A 149 -21.67 -28.11 -1.72
C MET A 149 -22.64 -29.26 -1.85
N ASP A 150 -23.51 -29.52 -0.83
CA ASP A 150 -24.46 -30.63 -0.83
C ASP A 150 -25.54 -30.44 -1.89
N VAL A 151 -26.00 -29.21 -2.10
CA VAL A 151 -26.97 -28.89 -3.15
C VAL A 151 -26.42 -29.13 -4.54
N ILE A 152 -25.18 -28.63 -4.80
CA ILE A 152 -24.52 -28.76 -6.11
C ILE A 152 -24.23 -30.24 -6.42
N SER A 153 -23.77 -31.02 -5.43
CA SER A 153 -23.46 -32.43 -5.61
C SER A 153 -24.70 -33.34 -5.80
N SER A 154 -25.89 -32.85 -5.44
CA SER A 154 -27.15 -33.63 -5.60
C SER A 154 -27.79 -33.48 -6.98
N GLU A 155 -27.26 -32.60 -7.85
CA GLU A 155 -27.75 -32.38 -9.22
C GLU A 155 -27.03 -33.22 -10.30
N GLU A 156 -26.04 -34.03 -9.94
CA GLU A 156 -25.40 -35.01 -10.81
C GLU A 156 -26.00 -36.41 -10.60
#